data_6f37a701b7be5a45aa6f1e94a9fad194
#
_entry.id   6f37a701b7be5a45aa6f1e94a9fad194
#
_cell.length_a   1.000
_cell.length_b   1.000
_cell.length_c   1.000
_cell.angle_alpha   90.00
_cell.angle_beta   90.00
_cell.angle_gamma   90.00
#
_symmetry.space_group_name_H-M   'P 1'
#
loop_
_entity.id
_entity.type
_entity.pdbx_description
1 polymer ?
#
loop_
_entity_poly.entity_id
_entity_poly.type
_entity_poly.pdbx_seq_one_letter_code
_entity_poly.pdbx_strand_id
1 'polypeptide(L)'
;LREVAALLKQIEALGFDFIAFSEHHFHLEGLEISNNPVLLGSWAAMLTKRLRIGQMGNVLPARNPLLLAEDLAMLDQFSEGRMMAGFARGYQARHVATIGQKYNAFWTSPNDPQFAEHDRVNRELFIEHFEIIRKAWREPLFSHQGTHWQLPPAGIDWNHPATRELAPGMVGADGRLERIGIAPQTLQDPATIELYSPFTMSPATIEWAAREGVIPVIFTPIEAHARQSLDLYHQAATAAGRPLAWGEGVGHFREIVVADTDEEAHAIQARGLGYIWTRWHDWFGFNEALRYPGEQGAIPNTPAAVRERGYSICGSVDTVARKLERVIETLKTRLLVPWMSVGPAPLEALLKSNELLVGKVLPKIGVTLEQYQPVLRSDFTTAPWRS
;
A
#
# COMPACT_ATOMS: atom_id res chain seq x y z
N LEU A 1 -8.74 13.72 -11.82
CA LEU A 1 -7.29 13.95 -12.01
C LEU A 1 -6.88 15.39 -11.76
N ARG A 2 -7.64 16.43 -12.22
CA ARG A 2 -7.28 17.83 -11.94
C ARG A 2 -7.23 18.15 -10.45
N GLU A 3 -8.19 17.66 -9.69
CA GLU A 3 -8.24 17.80 -8.22
C GLU A 3 -7.07 17.06 -7.56
N VAL A 4 -6.76 15.86 -8.03
CA VAL A 4 -5.58 15.11 -7.54
C VAL A 4 -4.29 15.86 -7.81
N ALA A 5 -4.14 16.52 -8.97
CA ALA A 5 -2.96 17.34 -9.28
C ALA A 5 -2.83 18.53 -8.33
N ALA A 6 -3.96 19.20 -7.98
CA ALA A 6 -3.95 20.30 -7.01
C ALA A 6 -3.53 19.79 -5.61
N LEU A 7 -4.08 18.65 -5.19
CA LEU A 7 -3.72 18.00 -3.93
C LEU A 7 -2.23 17.63 -3.89
N LEU A 8 -1.70 16.99 -4.94
CA LEU A 8 -0.27 16.61 -5.04
C LEU A 8 0.66 17.82 -4.83
N LYS A 9 0.37 18.92 -5.50
CA LYS A 9 1.17 20.16 -5.38
C LYS A 9 1.12 20.71 -3.96
N GLN A 10 -0.06 20.69 -3.35
CA GLN A 10 -0.23 21.20 -1.99
C GLN A 10 0.50 20.32 -0.97
N ILE A 11 0.30 19.00 -0.98
CA ILE A 11 0.92 18.12 0.01
C ILE A 11 2.44 18.11 -0.10
N GLU A 12 2.99 18.22 -1.31
CA GLU A 12 4.43 18.41 -1.48
C GLU A 12 4.91 19.74 -0.91
N ALA A 13 4.19 20.83 -1.16
CA ALA A 13 4.52 22.15 -0.61
C ALA A 13 4.43 22.19 0.92
N LEU A 14 3.47 21.48 1.51
CA LEU A 14 3.30 21.33 2.95
C LEU A 14 4.32 20.39 3.60
N GLY A 15 5.11 19.66 2.81
CA GLY A 15 6.17 18.79 3.34
C GLY A 15 5.70 17.39 3.74
N PHE A 16 4.56 16.92 3.25
CA PHE A 16 4.19 15.52 3.42
C PHE A 16 5.26 14.59 2.84
N ASP A 17 5.40 13.43 3.42
CA ASP A 17 6.44 12.46 3.09
C ASP A 17 6.09 11.65 1.82
N PHE A 18 4.84 11.22 1.67
CA PHE A 18 4.42 10.38 0.54
C PHE A 18 2.99 10.62 0.08
N ILE A 19 2.72 10.13 -1.13
CA ILE A 19 1.38 9.87 -1.65
C ILE A 19 1.27 8.39 -2.04
N ALA A 20 0.12 7.77 -1.81
CA ALA A 20 -0.13 6.41 -2.28
C ALA A 20 -1.52 6.29 -2.92
N PHE A 21 -1.60 5.46 -3.95
CA PHE A 21 -2.82 5.18 -4.70
C PHE A 21 -3.27 3.73 -4.45
N SER A 22 -4.57 3.52 -4.27
CA SER A 22 -5.17 2.18 -4.20
C SER A 22 -5.40 1.59 -5.59
N GLU A 23 -5.77 0.31 -5.66
CA GLU A 23 -6.16 -0.34 -6.90
C GLU A 23 -7.58 -0.87 -6.82
N HIS A 24 -8.46 -0.25 -7.62
CA HIS A 24 -9.88 -0.60 -7.71
C HIS A 24 -10.35 -0.53 -9.15
N HIS A 25 -11.00 -1.58 -9.64
CA HIS A 25 -11.44 -1.69 -11.01
C HIS A 25 -12.97 -1.70 -11.14
N PHE A 26 -13.46 -1.24 -12.30
CA PHE A 26 -14.88 -1.30 -12.70
C PHE A 26 -15.81 -0.45 -11.83
N HIS A 27 -15.31 0.62 -11.21
CA HIS A 27 -16.07 1.50 -10.32
C HIS A 27 -16.87 2.56 -11.08
N LEU A 28 -17.88 2.14 -11.83
CA LEU A 28 -18.80 3.04 -12.51
C LEU A 28 -19.66 3.86 -11.52
N GLU A 29 -19.73 3.42 -10.27
CA GLU A 29 -20.34 4.14 -9.15
C GLU A 29 -19.56 5.41 -8.77
N GLY A 30 -18.31 5.53 -9.21
CA GLY A 30 -17.44 6.70 -8.94
C GLY A 30 -16.90 6.79 -7.52
N LEU A 31 -17.01 5.73 -6.72
CA LEU A 31 -16.61 5.74 -5.31
C LEU A 31 -15.11 5.49 -5.11
N GLU A 32 -14.52 4.62 -5.92
CA GLU A 32 -13.10 4.26 -5.89
C GLU A 32 -12.56 4.18 -7.32
N ILE A 33 -12.02 5.27 -7.85
CA ILE A 33 -11.72 5.42 -9.28
C ILE A 33 -10.24 5.18 -9.65
N SER A 34 -9.41 4.76 -8.72
CA SER A 34 -7.99 4.46 -8.93
C SER A 34 -7.81 3.05 -9.47
N ASN A 35 -7.73 2.90 -10.78
CA ASN A 35 -7.65 1.57 -11.43
C ASN A 35 -6.23 1.10 -11.76
N ASN A 36 -5.25 1.99 -11.77
CA ASN A 36 -3.85 1.64 -12.00
C ASN A 36 -2.95 2.53 -11.12
N PRO A 37 -2.58 2.05 -9.93
CA PRO A 37 -1.80 2.86 -8.99
C PRO A 37 -0.37 3.12 -9.47
N VAL A 38 0.22 2.25 -10.31
CA VAL A 38 1.56 2.47 -10.87
C VAL A 38 1.54 3.58 -11.92
N LEU A 39 0.55 3.58 -12.82
CA LEU A 39 0.39 4.63 -13.82
C LEU A 39 0.08 5.99 -13.19
N LEU A 40 -0.80 6.00 -12.17
CA LEU A 40 -1.08 7.22 -11.40
C LEU A 40 0.17 7.68 -10.63
N GLY A 41 0.94 6.75 -10.09
CA GLY A 41 2.21 7.02 -9.44
C GLY A 41 3.23 7.63 -10.39
N SER A 42 3.36 7.09 -11.61
CA SER A 42 4.25 7.64 -12.64
C SER A 42 3.86 9.07 -13.01
N TRP A 43 2.56 9.32 -13.17
CA TRP A 43 2.07 10.69 -13.40
C TRP A 43 2.35 11.61 -12.20
N ALA A 44 2.15 11.15 -10.96
CA ALA A 44 2.46 11.92 -9.76
C ALA A 44 3.97 12.21 -9.63
N ALA A 45 4.83 11.26 -9.98
CA ALA A 45 6.28 11.43 -9.98
C ALA A 45 6.74 12.57 -10.88
N MET A 46 6.08 12.76 -12.03
CA MET A 46 6.37 13.86 -12.95
C MET A 46 5.90 15.24 -12.45
N LEU A 47 4.92 15.26 -11.53
CA LEU A 47 4.37 16.50 -10.96
C LEU A 47 5.06 16.92 -9.66
N THR A 48 5.87 16.05 -9.07
CA THR A 48 6.46 16.22 -7.73
C THR A 48 7.98 15.97 -7.79
N LYS A 49 8.70 16.46 -6.77
CA LYS A 49 10.16 16.31 -6.69
C LYS A 49 10.65 15.61 -5.42
N ARG A 50 9.84 15.62 -4.36
CA ARG A 50 10.23 15.09 -3.04
C ARG A 50 9.29 14.01 -2.53
N LEU A 51 8.00 14.10 -2.84
CA LEU A 51 7.02 13.11 -2.41
C LEU A 51 7.44 11.72 -2.85
N ARG A 52 7.46 10.80 -1.93
CA ARG A 52 7.54 9.37 -2.22
C ARG A 52 6.24 8.92 -2.87
N ILE A 53 6.34 7.98 -3.78
CA ILE A 53 5.22 7.55 -4.62
C ILE A 53 4.94 6.08 -4.33
N GLY A 54 3.78 5.81 -3.76
CA GLY A 54 3.40 4.48 -3.31
C GLY A 54 2.11 3.93 -3.90
N GLN A 55 1.88 2.67 -3.63
CA GLN A 55 0.62 2.00 -3.87
C GLN A 55 0.11 1.42 -2.54
N MET A 56 -1.20 1.56 -2.28
CA MET A 56 -1.83 1.01 -1.07
C MET A 56 -3.10 0.21 -1.45
N GLY A 57 -2.95 -0.87 -2.24
CA GLY A 57 -1.76 -1.48 -2.85
C GLY A 57 -2.12 -2.17 -4.15
N ASN A 58 -1.10 -2.69 -4.82
CA ASN A 58 -1.30 -3.54 -5.99
C ASN A 58 -1.95 -4.88 -5.59
N VAL A 59 -3.00 -5.29 -6.28
CA VAL A 59 -3.73 -6.54 -5.98
C VAL A 59 -3.02 -7.72 -6.66
N LEU A 60 -2.03 -8.31 -5.97
CA LEU A 60 -1.12 -9.30 -6.54
C LEU A 60 -1.83 -10.50 -7.18
N PRO A 61 -2.84 -11.15 -6.56
CA PRO A 61 -3.46 -12.33 -7.15
C PRO A 61 -4.10 -12.09 -8.52
N ALA A 62 -4.44 -10.85 -8.84
CA ALA A 62 -5.06 -10.47 -10.11
C ALA A 62 -4.05 -9.96 -11.16
N ARG A 63 -2.76 -9.85 -10.84
CA ARG A 63 -1.73 -9.28 -11.73
C ARG A 63 -0.67 -10.30 -12.14
N ASN A 64 -0.08 -10.08 -13.31
CA ASN A 64 1.15 -10.77 -13.70
C ASN A 64 2.32 -10.21 -12.88
N PRO A 65 3.02 -11.03 -12.08
CA PRO A 65 4.06 -10.54 -11.18
C PRO A 65 5.30 -10.01 -11.91
N LEU A 66 5.63 -10.54 -13.10
CA LEU A 66 6.77 -10.07 -13.88
C LEU A 66 6.51 -8.68 -14.46
N LEU A 67 5.34 -8.49 -15.08
CA LEU A 67 4.96 -7.17 -15.61
C LEU A 67 4.86 -6.13 -14.49
N LEU A 68 4.33 -6.51 -13.33
CA LEU A 68 4.27 -5.60 -12.20
C LEU A 68 5.68 -5.27 -11.65
N ALA A 69 6.61 -6.22 -11.64
CA ALA A 69 7.99 -5.97 -11.23
C ALA A 69 8.68 -4.96 -12.16
N GLU A 70 8.47 -5.07 -13.47
CA GLU A 70 8.96 -4.11 -14.47
C GLU A 70 8.29 -2.74 -14.34
N ASP A 71 6.97 -2.69 -14.22
CA ASP A 71 6.21 -1.45 -14.04
C ASP A 71 6.67 -0.66 -12.81
N LEU A 72 6.90 -1.35 -11.68
CA LEU A 72 7.40 -0.74 -10.45
C LEU A 72 8.87 -0.30 -10.59
N ALA A 73 9.71 -1.06 -11.28
CA ALA A 73 11.08 -0.63 -11.59
C ALA A 73 11.09 0.62 -12.49
N MET A 74 10.18 0.70 -13.47
CA MET A 74 9.99 1.92 -14.28
C MET A 74 9.54 3.10 -13.43
N LEU A 75 8.59 2.90 -12.50
CA LEU A 75 8.17 3.95 -11.57
C LEU A 75 9.33 4.43 -10.71
N ASP A 76 10.19 3.51 -10.27
CA ASP A 76 11.37 3.84 -9.47
C ASP A 76 12.36 4.73 -10.26
N GLN A 77 12.57 4.43 -11.54
CA GLN A 77 13.36 5.26 -12.45
C GLN A 77 12.74 6.66 -12.66
N PHE A 78 11.43 6.73 -12.95
CA PHE A 78 10.73 8.01 -13.17
C PHE A 78 10.69 8.87 -11.92
N SER A 79 10.61 8.26 -10.76
CA SER A 79 10.58 8.95 -9.48
C SER A 79 11.97 9.25 -8.90
N GLU A 80 13.06 8.87 -9.59
CA GLU A 80 14.43 9.04 -9.12
C GLU A 80 14.67 8.40 -7.74
N GLY A 81 14.17 7.16 -7.55
CA GLY A 81 14.32 6.41 -6.31
C GLY A 81 13.31 6.75 -5.21
N ARG A 82 12.18 7.39 -5.52
CA ARG A 82 11.13 7.74 -4.55
C ARG A 82 9.99 6.72 -4.50
N MET A 83 10.10 5.61 -5.21
CA MET A 83 9.08 4.56 -5.23
C MET A 83 8.99 3.84 -3.88
N MET A 84 7.77 3.58 -3.43
CA MET A 84 7.40 2.65 -2.35
C MET A 84 6.47 1.60 -2.96
N ALA A 85 6.52 0.35 -2.54
CA ALA A 85 5.67 -0.68 -3.12
C ALA A 85 4.71 -1.28 -2.09
N GLY A 86 3.41 -1.18 -2.35
CA GLY A 86 2.38 -1.77 -1.52
C GLY A 86 1.61 -2.87 -2.25
N PHE A 87 1.30 -3.95 -1.53
CA PHE A 87 0.71 -5.16 -2.06
C PHE A 87 -0.51 -5.57 -1.27
N ALA A 88 -1.61 -5.87 -1.98
CA ALA A 88 -2.89 -6.24 -1.42
C ALA A 88 -3.38 -7.58 -1.98
N ARG A 89 -4.26 -8.23 -1.22
CA ARG A 89 -4.86 -9.52 -1.61
C ARG A 89 -6.14 -9.37 -2.44
N GLY A 90 -6.80 -8.20 -2.35
CA GLY A 90 -8.04 -7.88 -3.06
C GLY A 90 -9.29 -8.46 -2.43
N TYR A 91 -10.25 -7.58 -2.11
CA TYR A 91 -11.51 -7.95 -1.46
C TYR A 91 -12.73 -7.93 -2.39
N GLN A 92 -12.60 -7.32 -3.58
CA GLN A 92 -13.71 -7.15 -4.52
C GLN A 92 -13.77 -8.29 -5.51
N ALA A 93 -14.82 -9.12 -5.44
CA ALA A 93 -15.05 -10.24 -6.34
C ALA A 93 -14.99 -9.82 -7.82
N ARG A 94 -15.70 -8.75 -8.20
CA ARG A 94 -15.73 -8.28 -9.59
C ARG A 94 -14.36 -7.88 -10.14
N HIS A 95 -13.47 -7.37 -9.29
CA HIS A 95 -12.09 -7.06 -9.67
C HIS A 95 -11.27 -8.34 -9.81
N VAL A 96 -11.12 -9.07 -8.69
CA VAL A 96 -10.17 -10.19 -8.62
C VAL A 96 -10.58 -11.33 -9.54
N ALA A 97 -11.85 -11.72 -9.55
CA ALA A 97 -12.31 -12.81 -10.42
C ALA A 97 -12.30 -12.44 -11.91
N THR A 98 -12.54 -11.17 -12.26
CA THR A 98 -12.55 -10.76 -13.68
C THR A 98 -11.13 -10.65 -14.24
N ILE A 99 -10.22 -9.96 -13.56
CA ILE A 99 -8.84 -9.75 -14.05
C ILE A 99 -7.98 -10.99 -13.80
N GLY A 100 -8.11 -11.59 -12.60
CA GLY A 100 -7.34 -12.73 -12.16
C GLY A 100 -7.82 -14.10 -12.66
N GLN A 101 -8.82 -14.17 -13.57
CA GLN A 101 -9.41 -15.44 -14.02
C GLN A 101 -8.38 -16.42 -14.60
N LYS A 102 -7.32 -15.93 -15.23
CA LYS A 102 -6.26 -16.77 -15.82
C LYS A 102 -5.35 -17.41 -14.78
N TYR A 103 -5.33 -16.87 -13.56
CA TYR A 103 -4.58 -17.38 -12.42
C TYR A 103 -5.48 -18.17 -11.46
N ASN A 104 -6.75 -18.33 -11.80
CA ASN A 104 -7.75 -18.89 -10.90
C ASN A 104 -7.79 -18.14 -9.56
N ALA A 105 -7.70 -16.81 -9.63
CA ALA A 105 -7.62 -15.95 -8.46
C ALA A 105 -9.01 -15.70 -7.85
N PHE A 106 -9.08 -15.71 -6.52
CA PHE A 106 -10.27 -15.42 -5.75
C PHE A 106 -10.07 -14.17 -4.88
N TRP A 107 -11.17 -13.62 -4.39
CA TRP A 107 -11.19 -12.47 -3.48
C TRP A 107 -11.22 -12.91 -2.01
N THR A 108 -11.01 -11.96 -1.10
CA THR A 108 -10.99 -12.22 0.35
C THR A 108 -12.16 -11.54 1.05
N SER A 109 -13.39 -12.01 0.81
CA SER A 109 -14.58 -11.47 1.48
C SER A 109 -15.15 -12.48 2.50
N PRO A 110 -15.39 -12.06 3.75
CA PRO A 110 -16.03 -12.92 4.76
C PRO A 110 -17.43 -13.43 4.36
N ASN A 111 -18.08 -12.76 3.41
CA ASN A 111 -19.40 -13.13 2.92
C ASN A 111 -19.35 -14.20 1.79
N ASP A 112 -18.16 -14.68 1.43
CA ASP A 112 -18.00 -15.74 0.44
C ASP A 112 -18.34 -17.11 1.07
N PRO A 113 -19.30 -17.87 0.50
CA PRO A 113 -19.64 -19.20 1.01
C PRO A 113 -18.49 -20.23 0.99
N GLN A 114 -17.50 -20.01 0.12
CA GLN A 114 -16.29 -20.83 -0.03
C GLN A 114 -15.04 -20.13 0.50
N PHE A 115 -15.20 -19.21 1.42
CA PHE A 115 -14.13 -18.33 1.91
C PHE A 115 -12.84 -19.07 2.26
N ALA A 116 -12.91 -20.20 2.96
CA ALA A 116 -11.71 -20.90 3.43
C ALA A 116 -10.82 -21.38 2.27
N GLU A 117 -11.41 -21.93 1.21
CA GLU A 117 -10.67 -22.39 0.02
C GLU A 117 -10.23 -21.22 -0.84
N HIS A 118 -11.09 -20.25 -1.07
CA HIS A 118 -10.76 -19.07 -1.86
C HIS A 118 -9.67 -18.21 -1.18
N ASP A 119 -9.71 -18.07 0.14
CA ASP A 119 -8.66 -17.39 0.90
C ASP A 119 -7.31 -18.11 0.83
N ARG A 120 -7.32 -19.46 0.87
CA ARG A 120 -6.11 -20.26 0.71
C ARG A 120 -5.46 -20.05 -0.65
N VAL A 121 -6.21 -20.22 -1.75
CA VAL A 121 -5.69 -20.02 -3.11
C VAL A 121 -5.21 -18.59 -3.32
N ASN A 122 -5.99 -17.61 -2.88
CA ASN A 122 -5.61 -16.21 -2.97
C ASN A 122 -4.29 -15.93 -2.22
N ARG A 123 -4.11 -16.53 -1.04
CA ARG A 123 -2.89 -16.37 -0.23
C ARG A 123 -1.68 -17.01 -0.91
N GLU A 124 -1.83 -18.19 -1.48
CA GLU A 124 -0.76 -18.89 -2.22
C GLU A 124 -0.30 -18.06 -3.41
N LEU A 125 -1.23 -17.58 -4.25
CA LEU A 125 -0.92 -16.68 -5.37
C LEU A 125 -0.23 -15.39 -4.89
N PHE A 126 -0.75 -14.76 -3.83
CA PHE A 126 -0.18 -13.54 -3.28
C PHE A 126 1.27 -13.75 -2.85
N ILE A 127 1.57 -14.81 -2.13
CA ILE A 127 2.93 -15.11 -1.65
C ILE A 127 3.86 -15.41 -2.81
N GLU A 128 3.47 -16.27 -3.76
CA GLU A 128 4.30 -16.62 -4.90
C GLU A 128 4.57 -15.42 -5.80
N HIS A 129 3.56 -14.58 -6.08
CA HIS A 129 3.74 -13.35 -6.85
C HIS A 129 4.68 -12.36 -6.15
N PHE A 130 4.57 -12.23 -4.83
CA PHE A 130 5.47 -11.40 -4.04
C PHE A 130 6.93 -11.89 -4.12
N GLU A 131 7.15 -13.20 -4.01
CA GLU A 131 8.48 -13.81 -4.13
C GLU A 131 9.09 -13.56 -5.51
N ILE A 132 8.30 -13.71 -6.59
CA ILE A 132 8.75 -13.44 -7.97
C ILE A 132 9.19 -11.99 -8.13
N ILE A 133 8.40 -11.03 -7.64
CA ILE A 133 8.75 -9.60 -7.71
C ILE A 133 10.04 -9.34 -6.95
N ARG A 134 10.20 -9.91 -5.75
CA ARG A 134 11.40 -9.75 -4.92
C ARG A 134 12.64 -10.32 -5.60
N LYS A 135 12.54 -11.49 -6.24
CA LYS A 135 13.63 -12.09 -7.03
C LYS A 135 13.98 -11.20 -8.21
N ALA A 136 12.98 -10.76 -8.99
CA ALA A 136 13.19 -9.94 -10.17
C ALA A 136 13.94 -8.63 -9.87
N TRP A 137 13.75 -8.04 -8.69
CA TRP A 137 14.47 -6.83 -8.30
C TRP A 137 15.88 -7.10 -7.74
N ARG A 138 16.07 -8.24 -7.08
CA ARG A 138 17.33 -8.57 -6.39
C ARG A 138 18.36 -9.27 -7.27
N GLU A 139 17.89 -10.07 -8.21
CA GLU A 139 18.73 -10.93 -9.03
C GLU A 139 18.72 -10.43 -10.47
N PRO A 140 19.89 -10.05 -11.03
CA PRO A 140 19.98 -9.65 -12.43
C PRO A 140 19.44 -10.71 -13.41
N LEU A 141 19.68 -11.98 -13.06
CA LEU A 141 19.14 -13.14 -13.75
C LEU A 141 18.62 -14.15 -12.74
N PHE A 142 17.36 -14.56 -12.89
CA PHE A 142 16.72 -15.50 -11.98
C PHE A 142 15.90 -16.56 -12.72
N SER A 143 15.60 -17.62 -12.01
CA SER A 143 14.58 -18.60 -12.36
C SER A 143 13.64 -18.80 -11.17
N HIS A 144 12.44 -19.27 -11.42
CA HIS A 144 11.48 -19.59 -10.38
C HIS A 144 10.74 -20.88 -10.72
N GLN A 145 10.59 -21.74 -9.71
CA GLN A 145 9.80 -22.97 -9.79
C GLN A 145 8.87 -22.95 -8.59
N GLY A 146 7.60 -22.66 -8.82
CA GLY A 146 6.56 -22.56 -7.80
C GLY A 146 5.33 -23.42 -8.12
N THR A 147 4.25 -23.16 -7.42
CA THR A 147 2.96 -23.85 -7.61
C THR A 147 2.23 -23.34 -8.84
N HIS A 148 2.28 -22.03 -9.08
CA HIS A 148 1.52 -21.36 -10.14
C HIS A 148 2.42 -20.90 -11.29
N TRP A 149 3.74 -20.77 -11.06
CA TRP A 149 4.67 -20.22 -12.03
C TRP A 149 5.92 -21.09 -12.18
N GLN A 150 6.30 -21.32 -13.43
CA GLN A 150 7.63 -21.75 -13.83
C GLN A 150 8.24 -20.68 -14.71
N LEU A 151 9.36 -20.09 -14.30
CA LEU A 151 10.02 -18.98 -14.98
C LEU A 151 11.49 -19.25 -15.23
N PRO A 152 11.96 -19.26 -16.50
CA PRO A 152 11.10 -19.33 -17.69
C PRO A 152 10.38 -20.66 -17.79
N PRO A 153 9.31 -20.76 -18.62
CA PRO A 153 8.73 -22.06 -18.97
C PRO A 153 9.78 -22.98 -19.60
N ALA A 154 9.69 -24.27 -19.29
CA ALA A 154 10.63 -25.25 -19.85
C ALA A 154 10.57 -25.35 -21.39
N GLY A 155 11.71 -25.59 -22.02
CA GLY A 155 11.78 -25.92 -23.41
C GLY A 155 11.74 -24.74 -24.39
N ILE A 156 11.91 -23.51 -23.94
CA ILE A 156 12.01 -22.35 -24.84
C ILE A 156 13.38 -22.36 -25.54
N ASP A 157 13.40 -22.56 -26.85
CA ASP A 157 14.61 -22.41 -27.67
C ASP A 157 14.92 -20.91 -27.84
N TRP A 158 16.08 -20.48 -27.38
CA TRP A 158 16.52 -19.07 -27.42
C TRP A 158 18.02 -18.96 -27.66
N ASN A 159 18.52 -19.59 -28.71
CA ASN A 159 19.95 -19.59 -29.02
C ASN A 159 20.38 -18.33 -29.79
N HIS A 160 20.00 -17.14 -29.31
CA HIS A 160 20.30 -15.86 -29.96
C HIS A 160 21.72 -15.39 -29.64
N PRO A 161 22.59 -15.13 -30.68
CA PRO A 161 23.99 -14.75 -30.44
C PRO A 161 24.17 -13.53 -29.54
N ALA A 162 23.41 -12.45 -29.75
CA ALA A 162 23.51 -11.27 -28.93
C ALA A 162 23.10 -11.53 -27.46
N THR A 163 22.16 -12.46 -27.19
CA THR A 163 21.82 -12.83 -25.82
C THR A 163 22.98 -13.54 -25.14
N ARG A 164 23.67 -14.43 -25.86
CA ARG A 164 24.86 -15.12 -25.34
C ARG A 164 26.02 -14.16 -25.05
N GLU A 165 26.15 -13.12 -25.86
CA GLU A 165 27.19 -12.10 -25.70
C GLU A 165 26.86 -11.09 -24.59
N LEU A 166 25.66 -10.50 -24.62
CA LEU A 166 25.29 -9.34 -23.80
C LEU A 166 24.57 -9.69 -22.49
N ALA A 167 24.00 -10.90 -22.43
CA ALA A 167 23.33 -11.42 -21.23
C ALA A 167 23.75 -12.87 -20.95
N PRO A 168 25.07 -13.12 -20.73
CA PRO A 168 25.58 -14.47 -20.50
C PRO A 168 24.90 -15.09 -19.29
N GLY A 169 24.45 -16.33 -19.45
CA GLY A 169 23.74 -17.06 -18.39
C GLY A 169 22.20 -16.99 -18.46
N MET A 170 21.60 -16.28 -19.43
CA MET A 170 20.19 -16.45 -19.76
C MET A 170 19.95 -17.77 -20.51
N VAL A 171 20.91 -18.20 -21.34
CA VAL A 171 20.80 -19.34 -22.23
C VAL A 171 21.78 -20.44 -21.84
N GLY A 172 21.28 -21.65 -21.64
CA GLY A 172 22.07 -22.84 -21.35
C GLY A 172 22.94 -23.30 -22.52
N ALA A 173 23.81 -24.26 -22.25
CA ALA A 173 24.71 -24.84 -23.26
C ALA A 173 23.92 -25.47 -24.45
N ASP A 174 22.74 -25.99 -24.18
CA ASP A 174 21.84 -26.63 -25.16
C ASP A 174 21.04 -25.60 -26.00
N GLY A 175 21.21 -24.28 -25.76
CA GLY A 175 20.49 -23.23 -26.50
C GLY A 175 19.12 -22.88 -25.94
N ARG A 176 18.76 -23.42 -24.78
CA ARG A 176 17.47 -23.15 -24.15
C ARG A 176 17.55 -22.00 -23.16
N LEU A 177 16.45 -21.28 -23.02
CA LEU A 177 16.30 -20.23 -22.01
C LEU A 177 16.20 -20.86 -20.62
N GLU A 178 17.15 -20.56 -19.74
CA GLU A 178 17.23 -21.09 -18.37
C GLU A 178 16.91 -20.05 -17.30
N ARG A 179 17.22 -18.79 -17.58
CA ARG A 179 16.99 -17.67 -16.67
C ARG A 179 16.46 -16.46 -17.41
N ILE A 180 15.76 -15.60 -16.71
CA ILE A 180 15.27 -14.30 -17.19
C ILE A 180 15.71 -13.19 -16.24
N GLY A 181 15.62 -11.95 -16.69
CA GLY A 181 15.80 -10.74 -15.87
C GLY A 181 14.84 -9.69 -16.34
N ILE A 182 14.62 -8.67 -15.50
CA ILE A 182 13.80 -7.51 -15.88
C ILE A 182 14.68 -6.35 -16.35
N ALA A 183 14.15 -5.48 -17.19
CA ALA A 183 14.78 -4.25 -17.61
C ALA A 183 13.73 -3.11 -17.73
N PRO A 184 13.94 -1.95 -17.08
CA PRO A 184 15.11 -1.64 -16.25
C PRO A 184 15.09 -2.36 -14.90
N GLN A 185 16.23 -2.37 -14.24
CA GLN A 185 16.31 -2.68 -12.80
C GLN A 185 15.83 -1.48 -11.99
N THR A 186 15.52 -1.70 -10.69
CA THR A 186 15.22 -0.62 -9.76
C THR A 186 16.44 0.31 -9.60
N LEU A 187 16.21 1.60 -9.47
CA LEU A 187 17.25 2.59 -9.17
C LEU A 187 17.65 2.53 -7.69
N GLN A 188 16.69 2.30 -6.80
CA GLN A 188 16.93 2.03 -5.39
C GLN A 188 17.60 0.66 -5.20
N ASP A 189 18.41 0.54 -4.15
CA ASP A 189 18.81 -0.78 -3.67
C ASP A 189 17.58 -1.58 -3.26
N PRO A 190 17.34 -2.77 -3.86
CA PRO A 190 16.16 -3.58 -3.57
C PRO A 190 15.99 -3.97 -2.10
N ALA A 191 17.07 -3.94 -1.32
CA ALA A 191 17.04 -4.21 0.11
C ALA A 191 16.44 -3.06 0.91
N THR A 192 16.44 -1.85 0.36
CA THR A 192 15.99 -0.62 1.03
C THR A 192 14.62 -0.14 0.58
N ILE A 193 14.06 -0.72 -0.50
CA ILE A 193 12.71 -0.39 -0.95
C ILE A 193 11.71 -0.74 0.15
N GLU A 194 10.98 0.25 0.63
CA GLU A 194 9.94 0.01 1.62
C GLU A 194 8.72 -0.67 0.99
N LEU A 195 8.32 -1.77 1.62
CA LEU A 195 7.21 -2.61 1.19
C LEU A 195 6.05 -2.51 2.18
N TYR A 196 4.83 -2.41 1.67
CA TYR A 196 3.64 -2.18 2.49
C TYR A 196 2.55 -3.24 2.24
N SER A 197 1.82 -3.59 3.30
CA SER A 197 0.57 -4.35 3.23
C SER A 197 -0.56 -3.49 3.78
N PRO A 198 -1.39 -2.86 2.91
CA PRO A 198 -2.48 -2.01 3.36
C PRO A 198 -3.66 -2.81 3.92
N PHE A 199 -4.51 -2.14 4.71
CA PHE A 199 -5.75 -2.69 5.28
C PHE A 199 -5.54 -4.00 6.04
N THR A 200 -4.43 -4.10 6.77
CA THR A 200 -4.06 -5.34 7.47
C THR A 200 -4.91 -5.51 8.74
N MET A 201 -5.56 -6.66 8.85
CA MET A 201 -6.37 -7.04 10.00
C MET A 201 -6.09 -8.48 10.46
N SER A 202 -5.76 -9.37 9.53
CA SER A 202 -5.61 -10.81 9.82
C SER A 202 -4.26 -11.10 10.48
N PRO A 203 -4.23 -11.87 11.59
CA PRO A 203 -2.98 -12.27 12.24
C PRO A 203 -1.97 -12.93 11.31
N ALA A 204 -2.42 -13.83 10.44
CA ALA A 204 -1.55 -14.50 9.48
C ALA A 204 -0.88 -13.54 8.48
N THR A 205 -1.56 -12.44 8.10
CA THR A 205 -0.97 -11.41 7.25
C THR A 205 0.05 -10.57 8.03
N ILE A 206 -0.22 -10.27 9.29
CA ILE A 206 0.71 -9.53 10.17
C ILE A 206 1.99 -10.34 10.37
N GLU A 207 1.89 -11.62 10.69
CA GLU A 207 3.04 -12.52 10.85
C GLU A 207 3.85 -12.67 9.57
N TRP A 208 3.18 -12.84 8.41
CA TRP A 208 3.83 -12.88 7.11
C TRP A 208 4.58 -11.56 6.85
N ALA A 209 3.92 -10.43 7.03
CA ALA A 209 4.52 -9.11 6.85
C ALA A 209 5.76 -8.93 7.74
N ALA A 210 5.68 -9.38 9.00
CA ALA A 210 6.79 -9.35 9.92
C ALA A 210 7.98 -10.21 9.45
N ARG A 211 7.74 -11.42 8.93
CA ARG A 211 8.80 -12.27 8.39
C ARG A 211 9.48 -11.66 7.17
N GLU A 212 8.71 -11.07 6.27
CA GLU A 212 9.20 -10.54 5.00
C GLU A 212 9.76 -9.12 5.08
N GLY A 213 9.65 -8.43 6.23
CA GLY A 213 10.05 -7.03 6.34
C GLY A 213 9.09 -6.07 5.67
N VAL A 214 7.85 -6.47 5.51
CA VAL A 214 6.76 -5.65 4.97
C VAL A 214 6.11 -4.87 6.11
N ILE A 215 5.79 -3.61 5.88
CA ILE A 215 5.12 -2.72 6.85
C ILE A 215 3.60 -2.94 6.74
N PRO A 216 2.95 -3.56 7.72
CA PRO A 216 1.50 -3.64 7.72
C PRO A 216 0.92 -2.28 8.08
N VAL A 217 -0.09 -1.82 7.33
CA VAL A 217 -0.85 -0.64 7.68
C VAL A 217 -2.16 -1.08 8.32
N ILE A 218 -2.25 -0.96 9.63
CA ILE A 218 -3.35 -1.47 10.44
C ILE A 218 -4.61 -0.66 10.18
N PHE A 219 -5.69 -1.38 9.92
CA PHE A 219 -6.96 -0.77 9.54
C PHE A 219 -7.83 -0.42 10.74
N THR A 220 -7.86 -1.24 11.79
CA THR A 220 -8.70 -0.95 12.97
C THR A 220 -8.26 0.29 13.74
N PRO A 221 -9.18 1.18 14.12
CA PRO A 221 -8.90 2.29 15.02
C PRO A 221 -8.95 1.91 16.50
N ILE A 222 -9.49 0.72 16.80
CA ILE A 222 -9.72 0.27 18.17
C ILE A 222 -8.37 -0.04 18.83
N GLU A 223 -8.04 0.76 19.84
CA GLU A 223 -6.72 0.74 20.49
C GLU A 223 -6.30 -0.68 20.92
N ALA A 224 -7.18 -1.43 21.55
CA ALA A 224 -6.86 -2.79 22.02
C ALA A 224 -6.46 -3.72 20.86
N HIS A 225 -7.18 -3.69 19.75
CA HIS A 225 -6.85 -4.49 18.56
C HIS A 225 -5.61 -4.00 17.83
N ALA A 226 -5.41 -2.67 17.78
CA ALA A 226 -4.20 -2.10 17.20
C ALA A 226 -2.94 -2.49 18.00
N ARG A 227 -3.01 -2.44 19.35
CA ARG A 227 -1.92 -2.90 20.22
C ARG A 227 -1.65 -4.40 20.06
N GLN A 228 -2.68 -5.24 20.01
CA GLN A 228 -2.52 -6.66 19.74
C GLN A 228 -1.83 -6.94 18.40
N SER A 229 -2.16 -6.16 17.36
CA SER A 229 -1.51 -6.26 16.05
C SER A 229 -0.04 -5.84 16.10
N LEU A 230 0.29 -4.80 16.85
CA LEU A 230 1.67 -4.37 17.12
C LEU A 230 2.47 -5.44 17.85
N ASP A 231 1.93 -6.00 18.93
CA ASP A 231 2.58 -7.08 19.69
C ASP A 231 2.89 -8.28 18.81
N LEU A 232 1.91 -8.71 18.01
CA LEU A 232 2.07 -9.84 17.09
C LEU A 232 3.17 -9.57 16.04
N TYR A 233 3.16 -8.37 15.45
CA TYR A 233 4.17 -7.98 14.47
C TYR A 233 5.57 -7.98 15.08
N HIS A 234 5.74 -7.35 16.24
CA HIS A 234 7.04 -7.26 16.91
C HIS A 234 7.58 -8.62 17.37
N GLN A 235 6.70 -9.50 17.88
CA GLN A 235 7.09 -10.87 18.22
C GLN A 235 7.58 -11.64 17.00
N ALA A 236 6.83 -11.60 15.90
CA ALA A 236 7.17 -12.27 14.65
C ALA A 236 8.42 -11.68 13.99
N ALA A 237 8.61 -10.34 14.02
CA ALA A 237 9.80 -9.67 13.51
C ALA A 237 11.04 -10.04 14.32
N THR A 238 10.93 -10.10 15.65
CA THR A 238 12.03 -10.54 16.54
C THR A 238 12.40 -12.01 16.27
N ALA A 239 11.41 -12.89 16.11
CA ALA A 239 11.65 -14.29 15.75
C ALA A 239 12.32 -14.44 14.36
N ALA A 240 12.08 -13.49 13.46
CA ALA A 240 12.75 -13.41 12.16
C ALA A 240 14.11 -12.68 12.19
N GLY A 241 14.66 -12.39 13.38
CA GLY A 241 15.96 -11.75 13.56
C GLY A 241 15.97 -10.22 13.37
N ARG A 242 14.81 -9.58 13.41
CA ARG A 242 14.65 -8.12 13.24
C ARG A 242 13.90 -7.51 14.44
N PRO A 243 14.54 -7.40 15.62
CA PRO A 243 13.93 -6.74 16.77
C PRO A 243 13.71 -5.25 16.47
N LEU A 244 12.51 -4.78 16.80
CA LEU A 244 12.06 -3.40 16.58
C LEU A 244 11.63 -2.77 17.91
N ALA A 245 11.79 -1.46 18.04
CA ALA A 245 11.22 -0.73 19.15
C ALA A 245 9.68 -0.65 19.02
N TRP A 246 8.98 -0.49 20.14
CA TRP A 246 7.52 -0.40 20.15
C TRP A 246 7.01 0.71 19.23
N GLY A 247 6.10 0.39 18.32
CA GLY A 247 5.52 1.29 17.33
C GLY A 247 6.28 1.37 15.99
N GLU A 248 7.49 0.80 15.91
CA GLU A 248 8.26 0.76 14.66
C GLU A 248 7.76 -0.33 13.71
N GLY A 249 7.92 -0.09 12.40
CA GLY A 249 7.62 -1.06 11.35
C GLY A 249 6.12 -1.30 11.11
N VAL A 250 5.24 -0.50 11.71
CA VAL A 250 3.78 -0.59 11.56
C VAL A 250 3.19 0.77 11.29
N GLY A 251 2.31 0.84 10.28
CA GLY A 251 1.53 2.03 9.97
C GLY A 251 0.08 1.91 10.43
N HIS A 252 -0.60 3.06 10.49
CA HIS A 252 -2.02 3.12 10.85
C HIS A 252 -2.79 3.99 9.85
N PHE A 253 -3.89 3.45 9.31
CA PHE A 253 -4.85 4.24 8.54
C PHE A 253 -5.73 5.08 9.46
N ARG A 254 -5.89 6.36 9.13
CA ARG A 254 -6.89 7.24 9.73
C ARG A 254 -7.37 8.24 8.68
N GLU A 255 -8.63 8.61 8.72
CA GLU A 255 -9.07 9.85 8.10
C GLU A 255 -8.71 11.00 9.02
N ILE A 256 -8.18 12.09 8.48
CA ILE A 256 -7.93 13.33 9.24
C ILE A 256 -8.64 14.47 8.54
N VAL A 257 -9.54 15.14 9.27
CA VAL A 257 -10.27 16.33 8.78
C VAL A 257 -10.19 17.44 9.84
N VAL A 258 -9.55 18.53 9.49
CA VAL A 258 -9.43 19.72 10.36
C VAL A 258 -10.24 20.86 9.77
N ALA A 259 -11.06 21.52 10.58
CA ALA A 259 -11.82 22.70 10.18
C ALA A 259 -11.81 23.77 11.28
N ASP A 260 -12.50 24.87 11.08
CA ASP A 260 -12.55 25.94 12.09
C ASP A 260 -13.36 25.52 13.34
N THR A 261 -14.40 24.67 13.13
CA THR A 261 -15.20 24.12 14.23
C THR A 261 -15.35 22.59 14.09
N ASP A 262 -15.72 21.93 15.20
CA ASP A 262 -16.00 20.51 15.20
C ASP A 262 -17.20 20.17 14.29
N GLU A 263 -18.23 21.00 14.28
CA GLU A 263 -19.42 20.82 13.45
C GLU A 263 -19.11 20.87 11.95
N GLU A 264 -18.27 21.84 11.53
CA GLU A 264 -17.81 21.96 10.14
C GLU A 264 -17.01 20.72 9.73
N ALA A 265 -16.06 20.28 10.57
CA ALA A 265 -15.27 19.08 10.32
C ALA A 265 -16.14 17.81 10.22
N HIS A 266 -17.16 17.68 11.07
CA HIS A 266 -18.09 16.57 11.04
C HIS A 266 -18.93 16.57 9.75
N ALA A 267 -19.35 17.73 9.25
CA ALA A 267 -20.08 17.85 7.99
C ALA A 267 -19.20 17.46 6.78
N ILE A 268 -17.93 17.86 6.78
CA ILE A 268 -16.95 17.45 5.75
C ILE A 268 -16.73 15.93 5.80
N GLN A 269 -16.47 15.37 6.99
CA GLN A 269 -16.27 13.93 7.19
C GLN A 269 -17.48 13.10 6.73
N ALA A 270 -18.68 13.55 7.03
CA ALA A 270 -19.90 12.85 6.63
C ALA A 270 -20.06 12.79 5.08
N ARG A 271 -19.57 13.79 4.35
CA ARG A 271 -19.50 13.82 2.88
C ARG A 271 -18.24 13.12 2.33
N GLY A 272 -17.20 12.98 3.11
CA GLY A 272 -15.95 12.29 2.77
C GLY A 272 -16.04 10.78 3.06
N LEU A 273 -15.18 10.31 3.94
CA LEU A 273 -15.09 8.89 4.30
C LEU A 273 -16.39 8.36 4.92
N GLY A 274 -17.12 9.17 5.68
CA GLY A 274 -18.41 8.76 6.23
C GLY A 274 -19.41 8.33 5.15
N TYR A 275 -19.43 9.03 4.00
CA TYR A 275 -20.24 8.65 2.84
C TYR A 275 -19.77 7.32 2.23
N ILE A 276 -18.47 7.19 1.95
CA ILE A 276 -17.91 5.97 1.37
C ILE A 276 -18.11 4.78 2.32
N TRP A 277 -17.89 4.98 3.61
CA TRP A 277 -18.03 3.93 4.61
C TRP A 277 -19.44 3.36 4.63
N THR A 278 -20.44 4.23 4.74
CA THR A 278 -21.85 3.84 4.86
C THR A 278 -22.45 3.30 3.57
N ARG A 279 -21.93 3.70 2.40
CA ARG A 279 -22.46 3.30 1.10
C ARG A 279 -21.73 2.15 0.44
N TRP A 280 -20.46 1.95 0.84
CA TRP A 280 -19.56 1.02 0.16
C TRP A 280 -18.91 0.01 1.10
N HIS A 281 -18.16 0.48 2.11
CA HIS A 281 -17.34 -0.38 2.95
C HIS A 281 -18.16 -1.32 3.85
N ASP A 282 -19.32 -0.89 4.30
CA ASP A 282 -20.21 -1.70 5.14
C ASP A 282 -20.59 -3.04 4.48
N TRP A 283 -20.89 -3.01 3.19
CA TRP A 283 -21.22 -4.20 2.40
C TRP A 283 -20.14 -5.30 2.47
N PHE A 284 -18.87 -4.91 2.58
CA PHE A 284 -17.74 -5.82 2.65
C PHE A 284 -17.35 -6.19 4.09
N GLY A 285 -18.14 -5.83 5.07
CA GLY A 285 -17.91 -6.16 6.47
C GLY A 285 -16.81 -5.32 7.14
N PHE A 286 -16.40 -4.19 6.57
CA PHE A 286 -15.36 -3.34 7.15
C PHE A 286 -15.77 -2.68 8.47
N ASN A 287 -17.05 -2.65 8.80
CA ASN A 287 -17.55 -2.22 10.11
C ASN A 287 -16.95 -3.05 11.27
N GLU A 288 -16.55 -4.29 11.01
CA GLU A 288 -15.91 -5.14 12.03
C GLU A 288 -14.57 -4.54 12.53
N ALA A 289 -13.90 -3.73 11.72
CA ALA A 289 -12.70 -3.00 12.15
C ALA A 289 -13.00 -1.98 13.28
N LEU A 290 -14.27 -1.58 13.43
CA LEU A 290 -14.73 -0.63 14.43
C LEU A 290 -15.23 -1.29 15.71
N ARG A 291 -15.26 -2.64 15.80
CA ARG A 291 -15.80 -3.39 16.94
C ARG A 291 -14.91 -3.27 18.16
N TYR A 292 -15.50 -2.94 19.29
CA TYR A 292 -14.81 -3.01 20.59
C TYR A 292 -14.68 -4.47 21.08
N PRO A 293 -13.64 -4.78 21.88
CA PRO A 293 -13.52 -6.09 22.48
C PRO A 293 -14.78 -6.47 23.29
N GLY A 294 -15.33 -7.66 23.01
CA GLY A 294 -16.52 -8.16 23.68
C GLY A 294 -17.86 -7.54 23.24
N GLU A 295 -17.85 -6.58 22.34
CA GLU A 295 -19.07 -5.98 21.80
C GLU A 295 -19.85 -6.98 20.94
N GLN A 296 -21.16 -7.08 21.20
CA GLN A 296 -22.08 -7.95 20.48
C GLN A 296 -23.04 -7.14 19.61
N GLY A 297 -23.64 -7.79 18.63
CA GLY A 297 -24.61 -7.16 17.73
C GLY A 297 -23.99 -6.41 16.54
N ALA A 298 -24.83 -5.72 15.79
CA ALA A 298 -24.41 -4.98 14.61
C ALA A 298 -23.72 -3.65 14.99
N ILE A 299 -22.61 -3.35 14.34
CA ILE A 299 -21.96 -2.03 14.46
C ILE A 299 -22.80 -0.99 13.72
N PRO A 300 -23.08 0.18 14.33
CA PRO A 300 -23.85 1.21 13.66
C PRO A 300 -23.17 1.68 12.37
N ASN A 301 -23.89 1.57 11.24
CA ASN A 301 -23.41 2.04 9.94
C ASN A 301 -23.75 3.53 9.75
N THR A 302 -23.03 4.40 10.45
CA THR A 302 -23.23 5.85 10.39
C THR A 302 -21.89 6.58 10.34
N PRO A 303 -21.83 7.80 9.73
CA PRO A 303 -20.63 8.63 9.78
C PRO A 303 -20.20 8.96 11.22
N ALA A 304 -21.15 9.08 12.15
CA ALA A 304 -20.89 9.31 13.56
C ALA A 304 -20.13 8.13 14.19
N ALA A 305 -20.54 6.89 13.94
CA ALA A 305 -19.85 5.72 14.45
C ALA A 305 -18.38 5.65 14.00
N VAL A 306 -18.10 5.99 12.74
CA VAL A 306 -16.73 6.04 12.20
C VAL A 306 -15.87 7.06 12.97
N ARG A 307 -16.45 8.23 13.35
CA ARG A 307 -15.77 9.25 14.16
C ARG A 307 -15.59 8.83 15.60
N GLU A 308 -16.68 8.41 16.24
CA GLU A 308 -16.72 8.10 17.68
C GLU A 308 -15.81 6.93 18.03
N ARG A 309 -15.68 5.97 17.11
CA ARG A 309 -14.79 4.83 17.25
C ARG A 309 -13.33 5.12 16.84
N GLY A 310 -13.02 6.36 16.44
CA GLY A 310 -11.66 6.86 16.27
C GLY A 310 -11.03 6.59 14.90
N TYR A 311 -11.81 6.09 13.91
CA TYR A 311 -11.26 5.95 12.55
C TYR A 311 -11.08 7.32 11.88
N SER A 312 -12.08 8.21 12.02
CA SER A 312 -11.97 9.60 11.57
C SER A 312 -11.54 10.50 12.74
N ILE A 313 -10.30 10.97 12.67
CA ILE A 313 -9.77 12.01 13.54
C ILE A 313 -10.20 13.34 12.95
N CYS A 314 -11.36 13.84 13.35
CA CYS A 314 -11.91 15.08 12.80
C CYS A 314 -12.42 16.03 13.89
N GLY A 315 -12.34 17.33 13.60
CA GLY A 315 -12.73 18.42 14.48
C GLY A 315 -11.97 19.72 14.21
N SER A 316 -12.08 20.64 15.16
CA SER A 316 -11.24 21.84 15.26
C SER A 316 -9.76 21.50 15.49
N VAL A 317 -8.88 22.46 15.30
CA VAL A 317 -7.43 22.29 15.54
C VAL A 317 -7.16 21.68 16.93
N ASP A 318 -7.85 22.14 17.97
CA ASP A 318 -7.65 21.64 19.34
C ASP A 318 -8.17 20.21 19.51
N THR A 319 -9.31 19.90 18.91
CA THR A 319 -9.89 18.55 18.96
C THR A 319 -9.04 17.54 18.21
N VAL A 320 -8.56 17.88 17.02
CA VAL A 320 -7.69 16.99 16.23
C VAL A 320 -6.33 16.82 16.89
N ALA A 321 -5.72 17.90 17.40
CA ALA A 321 -4.45 17.83 18.13
C ALA A 321 -4.52 16.84 19.28
N ARG A 322 -5.49 16.97 20.18
CA ARG A 322 -5.70 16.08 21.34
C ARG A 322 -5.92 14.61 20.91
N LYS A 323 -6.74 14.38 19.86
CA LYS A 323 -7.01 13.01 19.36
C LYS A 323 -5.77 12.39 18.73
N LEU A 324 -5.03 13.16 17.95
CA LEU A 324 -3.84 12.70 17.25
C LEU A 324 -2.70 12.40 18.23
N GLU A 325 -2.47 13.31 19.19
CA GLU A 325 -1.50 13.13 20.27
C GLU A 325 -1.76 11.81 21.03
N ARG A 326 -3.03 11.55 21.40
CA ARG A 326 -3.42 10.29 22.05
C ARG A 326 -3.05 9.07 21.20
N VAL A 327 -3.32 9.08 19.89
CA VAL A 327 -2.98 7.96 19.00
C VAL A 327 -1.46 7.75 18.97
N ILE A 328 -0.68 8.82 18.83
CA ILE A 328 0.78 8.78 18.79
C ILE A 328 1.33 8.26 20.13
N GLU A 329 0.86 8.79 21.25
CA GLU A 329 1.31 8.36 22.58
C GLU A 329 0.99 6.90 22.88
N THR A 330 -0.22 6.48 22.53
CA THR A 330 -0.72 5.14 22.82
C THR A 330 -0.07 4.05 21.95
N LEU A 331 0.10 4.32 20.67
CA LEU A 331 0.62 3.34 19.71
C LEU A 331 2.11 3.55 19.40
N LYS A 332 2.72 4.66 19.86
CA LYS A 332 4.08 5.07 19.53
C LYS A 332 4.37 5.02 18.04
N THR A 333 3.30 5.23 17.24
CA THR A 333 3.41 5.11 15.78
C THR A 333 4.27 6.21 15.21
N ARG A 334 5.14 5.83 14.25
CA ARG A 334 5.93 6.76 13.42
C ARG A 334 5.35 6.90 12.01
N LEU A 335 4.39 6.06 11.65
CA LEU A 335 3.77 6.06 10.34
C LEU A 335 2.25 6.17 10.48
N LEU A 336 1.73 7.32 10.12
CA LEU A 336 0.29 7.54 9.96
C LEU A 336 0.00 7.72 8.47
N VAL A 337 -0.97 6.96 7.96
CA VAL A 337 -1.43 7.05 6.57
C VAL A 337 -2.79 7.76 6.57
N PRO A 338 -2.82 9.08 6.35
CA PRO A 338 -4.08 9.80 6.33
C PRO A 338 -4.84 9.53 5.05
N TRP A 339 -6.10 9.18 5.19
CA TRP A 339 -7.00 9.07 4.05
C TRP A 339 -7.53 10.46 3.71
N MET A 340 -6.98 11.09 2.66
CA MET A 340 -7.11 12.54 2.43
C MET A 340 -8.07 12.94 1.31
N SER A 341 -8.42 12.03 0.42
CA SER A 341 -9.27 12.34 -0.74
C SER A 341 -10.29 11.23 -0.93
N VAL A 342 -11.43 11.35 -0.27
CA VAL A 342 -12.45 10.31 -0.22
C VAL A 342 -13.82 10.92 -0.43
N GLY A 343 -14.60 10.27 -1.27
CA GLY A 343 -16.00 10.62 -1.47
C GLY A 343 -16.23 12.00 -2.08
N PRO A 344 -17.45 12.52 -1.96
CA PRO A 344 -17.85 13.82 -2.48
C PRO A 344 -17.52 15.00 -1.55
N ALA A 345 -16.48 14.88 -0.70
CA ALA A 345 -16.00 16.02 0.08
C ALA A 345 -15.45 17.13 -0.84
N PRO A 346 -15.76 18.41 -0.59
CA PRO A 346 -15.25 19.50 -1.42
C PRO A 346 -13.72 19.59 -1.37
N LEU A 347 -13.08 19.72 -2.54
CA LEU A 347 -11.64 19.84 -2.63
C LEU A 347 -11.10 20.98 -1.77
N GLU A 348 -11.73 22.15 -1.80
CA GLU A 348 -11.31 23.32 -1.01
C GLU A 348 -11.28 23.01 0.50
N ALA A 349 -12.26 22.26 1.01
CA ALA A 349 -12.27 21.84 2.39
C ALA A 349 -11.13 20.88 2.73
N LEU A 350 -10.79 19.97 1.83
CA LEU A 350 -9.66 19.05 1.99
C LEU A 350 -8.33 19.81 1.96
N LEU A 351 -8.16 20.75 1.05
CA LEU A 351 -6.95 21.58 0.96
C LEU A 351 -6.78 22.43 2.23
N LYS A 352 -7.85 23.08 2.71
CA LYS A 352 -7.84 23.82 3.99
C LYS A 352 -7.51 22.92 5.17
N SER A 353 -8.06 21.71 5.20
CA SER A 353 -7.80 20.73 6.25
C SER A 353 -6.31 20.37 6.34
N ASN A 354 -5.64 20.15 5.17
CA ASN A 354 -4.21 19.87 5.12
C ASN A 354 -3.36 21.03 5.62
N GLU A 355 -3.71 22.27 5.26
CA GLU A 355 -3.04 23.48 5.74
C GLU A 355 -3.16 23.63 7.27
N LEU A 356 -4.36 23.41 7.81
CA LEU A 356 -4.60 23.45 9.25
C LEU A 356 -3.85 22.32 9.97
N LEU A 357 -3.83 21.12 9.40
CA LEU A 357 -3.10 19.98 9.96
C LEU A 357 -1.62 20.31 10.11
N VAL A 358 -0.96 20.67 9.01
CA VAL A 358 0.49 20.90 9.01
C VAL A 358 0.86 22.23 9.68
N GLY A 359 0.10 23.30 9.44
CA GLY A 359 0.42 24.63 9.94
C GLY A 359 0.04 24.89 11.40
N LYS A 360 -0.92 24.13 11.95
CA LYS A 360 -1.43 24.37 13.31
C LYS A 360 -1.47 23.14 14.20
N VAL A 361 -1.94 22.00 13.71
CA VAL A 361 -2.12 20.80 14.53
C VAL A 361 -0.76 20.16 14.87
N LEU A 362 0.06 19.85 13.86
CA LEU A 362 1.35 19.17 14.06
C LEU A 362 2.30 19.98 14.94
N PRO A 363 2.48 21.32 14.74
CA PRO A 363 3.29 22.12 15.65
C PRO A 363 2.78 22.12 17.09
N LYS A 364 1.46 22.11 17.30
CA LYS A 364 0.86 22.11 18.63
C LYS A 364 1.19 20.85 19.45
N ILE A 365 1.38 19.71 18.77
CA ILE A 365 1.75 18.42 19.40
C ILE A 365 3.23 18.08 19.21
N GLY A 366 4.06 19.03 18.75
CA GLY A 366 5.50 18.84 18.61
C GLY A 366 5.91 17.84 17.54
N VAL A 367 5.07 17.59 16.53
CA VAL A 367 5.36 16.66 15.42
C VAL A 367 5.96 17.42 14.26
N THR A 368 7.06 16.89 13.73
CA THR A 368 7.72 17.36 12.50
C THR A 368 7.65 16.26 11.44
N LEU A 369 7.35 16.63 10.20
CA LEU A 369 7.39 15.71 9.08
C LEU A 369 8.84 15.42 8.66
N GLU A 370 9.19 14.15 8.53
CA GLU A 370 10.51 13.70 8.12
C GLU A 370 10.66 13.78 6.59
N GLN A 371 11.89 14.04 6.12
CA GLN A 371 12.23 14.04 4.70
C GLN A 371 12.95 12.74 4.37
N TYR A 372 12.40 11.98 3.42
CA TYR A 372 13.01 10.76 2.93
C TYR A 372 14.20 11.06 2.00
N GLN A 373 15.24 10.24 2.10
CA GLN A 373 16.37 10.21 1.17
C GLN A 373 16.50 8.80 0.59
N PRO A 374 16.43 8.62 -0.75
CA PRO A 374 16.56 7.30 -1.35
C PRO A 374 17.98 6.75 -1.19
N VAL A 375 18.08 5.44 -0.97
CA VAL A 375 19.35 4.71 -1.05
C VAL A 375 19.43 4.09 -2.43
N LEU A 376 20.26 4.66 -3.28
CA LEU A 376 20.43 4.21 -4.66
C LEU A 376 21.43 3.05 -4.75
N ARG A 377 21.28 2.21 -5.76
CA ARG A 377 22.20 1.10 -6.04
C ARG A 377 23.60 1.63 -6.37
N SER A 378 24.59 1.02 -5.77
CA SER A 378 26.00 1.29 -6.06
C SER A 378 26.52 0.56 -7.31
N ASP A 379 25.82 -0.52 -7.70
CA ASP A 379 26.18 -1.40 -8.82
C ASP A 379 25.42 -1.07 -10.12
N PHE A 380 24.83 0.14 -10.20
CA PHE A 380 24.10 0.59 -11.38
C PHE A 380 25.11 0.83 -12.52
N THR A 381 25.50 -0.27 -13.19
CA THR A 381 26.36 -0.19 -14.37
C THR A 381 25.52 0.32 -15.55
N THR A 382 25.99 1.38 -16.18
CA THR A 382 25.54 1.74 -17.52
C THR A 382 25.68 0.52 -18.43
N ALA A 383 24.63 0.26 -19.24
CA ALA A 383 24.66 -0.86 -20.16
C ALA A 383 25.97 -0.93 -20.97
N PRO A 384 26.51 -2.14 -21.24
CA PRO A 384 27.82 -2.31 -21.86
C PRO A 384 28.02 -1.60 -23.22
N TRP A 385 26.95 -1.19 -23.88
CA TRP A 385 27.02 -0.39 -25.12
C TRP A 385 27.22 1.12 -24.93
N ARG A 386 27.39 1.59 -23.68
CA ARG A 386 27.70 3.00 -23.38
C ARG A 386 29.17 3.26 -23.03
N SER A 387 30.01 2.22 -23.09
CA SER A 387 31.46 2.32 -22.92
C SER A 387 32.15 2.61 -24.24
#